data_880b2138e74b63ae59f7b83d8e5d0bef
#
_entry.id   880b2138e74b63ae59f7b83d8e5d0bef
#
_cell.length_a   1.000
_cell.length_b   1.000
_cell.length_c   1.000
_cell.angle_alpha   90.00
_cell.angle_beta   90.00
_cell.angle_gamma   90.00
#
_symmetry.space_group_name_H-M   'P 1'
#
loop_
_entity.id
_entity.type
_entity.pdbx_description
1 polymer ?
#
loop_
_entity_poly.entity_id
_entity_poly.type
_entity_poly.pdbx_seq_one_letter_code
_entity_poly.pdbx_strand_id
1 'polypeptide(L)'
;MDKDKGCLEPNLPVTYLECCSILEVSVSGYLAWVQRQKTPTVYKSRSPEALVLGMTKGFLKKQTRDYVPGIRPILSHLQHNGVKVGKERLRRILRSNGIIGRQRRRYKTTTNSEDTKTPFENLLSRQFEPGTLNKVWTSDITYIWTTEGWAYVSTFIDLGSRRVLGACFADNMTTPMVVAALESALKAARPPKGLVVHSDQGSQYNSASYRSTLEHHGLLGSMSSKGECWDNAPTESFWSIMKREICAKEGFRTRDEAFAAVQKWLTYYNEERPHSALGGLSPAAYEAGLATTRAQRRRLKLRSGLTLLKDCSETR
;
A
#
# COMPACT_ATOMS: atom_id res chain seq x y z
N MET A 1 -13.30 -65.47 -26.41
CA MET A 1 -14.72 -65.68 -26.68
C MET A 1 -15.39 -64.50 -26.06
N ASP A 2 -15.58 -63.53 -26.86
CA ASP A 2 -16.80 -63.01 -27.53
C ASP A 2 -17.61 -62.15 -26.61
N LYS A 3 -17.51 -60.83 -26.84
CA LYS A 3 -18.38 -59.99 -27.64
C LYS A 3 -19.74 -59.73 -27.00
N ASP A 4 -19.92 -58.49 -26.55
CA ASP A 4 -21.12 -57.79 -26.93
C ASP A 4 -20.80 -56.31 -27.20
N LYS A 5 -20.52 -56.08 -28.50
CA LYS A 5 -20.66 -54.76 -29.10
C LYS A 5 -22.13 -54.55 -29.36
N GLY A 6 -22.86 -53.91 -28.42
CA GLY A 6 -24.14 -53.33 -28.66
C GLY A 6 -24.03 -52.23 -29.69
N CYS A 7 -24.32 -52.56 -30.94
CA CYS A 7 -24.49 -51.66 -32.07
C CYS A 7 -25.73 -50.81 -31.77
N LEU A 8 -25.55 -49.57 -31.37
CA LEU A 8 -26.64 -48.58 -31.37
C LEU A 8 -26.97 -48.25 -32.81
N GLU A 9 -28.18 -48.54 -33.23
CA GLU A 9 -28.76 -48.19 -34.55
C GLU A 9 -28.67 -46.67 -34.77
N PRO A 10 -28.27 -46.21 -35.96
CA PRO A 10 -27.93 -44.80 -36.19
C PRO A 10 -29.11 -43.90 -36.64
N ASN A 11 -30.36 -44.15 -36.24
CA ASN A 11 -31.47 -43.35 -36.74
C ASN A 11 -32.65 -43.15 -35.76
N LEU A 12 -32.38 -42.70 -34.56
CA LEU A 12 -33.43 -42.00 -33.79
C LEU A 12 -33.04 -40.52 -33.74
N PRO A 13 -33.89 -39.58 -34.18
CA PRO A 13 -33.60 -38.15 -34.06
C PRO A 13 -33.84 -37.70 -32.62
N VAL A 14 -32.89 -38.09 -31.76
CA VAL A 14 -32.90 -37.62 -30.35
C VAL A 14 -32.53 -36.15 -30.38
N THR A 15 -33.45 -35.32 -29.95
CA THR A 15 -33.20 -33.88 -29.84
C THR A 15 -32.21 -33.59 -28.73
N TYR A 16 -31.43 -32.51 -28.86
CA TYR A 16 -30.53 -32.10 -27.77
C TYR A 16 -31.26 -31.83 -26.44
N LEU A 17 -32.56 -31.53 -26.49
CA LEU A 17 -33.42 -31.35 -25.31
C LEU A 17 -33.62 -32.68 -24.58
N GLU A 18 -33.90 -33.76 -25.30
CA GLU A 18 -34.04 -35.10 -24.75
C GLU A 18 -32.73 -35.63 -24.19
N CYS A 19 -31.60 -35.39 -24.89
CA CYS A 19 -30.29 -35.72 -24.38
C CYS A 19 -29.98 -34.98 -23.07
N CYS A 20 -30.29 -33.69 -22.96
CA CYS A 20 -30.11 -32.93 -21.74
C CYS A 20 -30.97 -33.47 -20.59
N SER A 21 -32.19 -33.90 -20.88
CA SER A 21 -33.08 -34.50 -19.88
C SER A 21 -32.57 -35.84 -19.40
N ILE A 22 -32.13 -36.73 -20.29
CA ILE A 22 -31.58 -38.05 -19.93
C ILE A 22 -30.28 -37.93 -19.12
N LEU A 23 -29.43 -36.95 -19.44
CA LEU A 23 -28.16 -36.73 -18.79
C LEU A 23 -28.25 -35.81 -17.55
N GLU A 24 -29.45 -35.37 -17.20
CA GLU A 24 -29.72 -34.45 -16.06
C GLU A 24 -28.89 -33.18 -16.11
N VAL A 25 -28.61 -32.64 -17.31
CA VAL A 25 -27.88 -31.40 -17.51
C VAL A 25 -28.80 -30.28 -17.97
N SER A 26 -28.54 -29.03 -17.51
CA SER A 26 -29.35 -27.90 -17.95
C SER A 26 -29.12 -27.61 -19.45
N VAL A 27 -30.21 -27.38 -20.21
CA VAL A 27 -30.17 -27.01 -21.61
C VAL A 27 -29.30 -25.76 -21.85
N SER A 28 -29.43 -24.76 -20.98
CA SER A 28 -28.60 -23.55 -21.02
C SER A 28 -27.10 -23.84 -20.83
N GLY A 29 -26.76 -24.77 -19.93
CA GLY A 29 -25.40 -25.24 -19.71
C GLY A 29 -24.82 -25.95 -20.95
N TYR A 30 -25.61 -26.81 -21.57
CA TYR A 30 -25.24 -27.49 -22.81
C TYR A 30 -25.00 -26.51 -23.95
N LEU A 31 -25.95 -25.60 -24.21
CA LEU A 31 -25.80 -24.57 -25.24
C LEU A 31 -24.61 -23.66 -25.05
N ALA A 32 -24.37 -23.26 -23.80
CA ALA A 32 -23.18 -22.48 -23.45
C ALA A 32 -21.87 -23.28 -23.65
N TRP A 33 -21.90 -24.61 -23.45
CA TRP A 33 -20.76 -25.48 -23.73
C TRP A 33 -20.51 -25.60 -25.23
N VAL A 34 -21.56 -25.84 -26.05
CA VAL A 34 -21.48 -25.89 -27.53
C VAL A 34 -20.95 -24.58 -28.09
N GLN A 35 -21.44 -23.43 -27.58
CA GLN A 35 -20.97 -22.12 -28.02
C GLN A 35 -19.47 -21.92 -27.70
N ARG A 36 -19.02 -22.39 -26.56
CA ARG A 36 -17.57 -22.36 -26.20
C ARG A 36 -16.70 -23.25 -27.09
N GLN A 37 -17.25 -24.35 -27.64
CA GLN A 37 -16.53 -25.19 -28.59
C GLN A 37 -16.42 -24.51 -29.98
N LYS A 38 -17.50 -23.82 -30.42
CA LYS A 38 -17.52 -23.10 -31.71
C LYS A 38 -16.69 -21.82 -31.69
N THR A 39 -16.66 -21.13 -30.56
CA THR A 39 -15.85 -19.93 -30.37
C THR A 39 -14.86 -20.17 -29.20
N PRO A 40 -13.72 -20.79 -29.47
CA PRO A 40 -12.72 -20.97 -28.44
C PRO A 40 -12.36 -19.59 -27.86
N THR A 41 -12.59 -19.42 -26.57
CA THR A 41 -12.25 -18.19 -25.88
C THR A 41 -10.76 -17.96 -26.11
N VAL A 42 -10.41 -16.95 -26.89
CA VAL A 42 -9.03 -16.52 -27.06
C VAL A 42 -8.60 -16.00 -25.70
N TYR A 43 -8.05 -16.87 -24.88
CA TYR A 43 -7.46 -16.46 -23.62
C TYR A 43 -6.35 -15.47 -23.96
N LYS A 44 -6.51 -14.21 -23.53
CA LYS A 44 -5.42 -13.23 -23.56
C LYS A 44 -4.16 -13.94 -23.09
N SER A 45 -3.10 -13.92 -23.90
CA SER A 45 -1.86 -14.66 -23.66
C SER A 45 -1.41 -14.49 -22.19
N ARG A 46 -1.44 -15.59 -21.46
CA ARG A 46 -1.03 -15.60 -20.04
C ARG A 46 0.48 -15.71 -19.98
N SER A 47 1.11 -14.96 -19.09
CA SER A 47 2.55 -15.09 -18.89
C SER A 47 2.93 -16.52 -18.46
N PRO A 48 4.03 -17.10 -18.97
CA PRO A 48 4.49 -18.42 -18.58
C PRO A 48 4.71 -18.54 -17.05
N GLU A 49 4.50 -19.70 -16.48
CA GLU A 49 4.64 -19.92 -15.04
C GLU A 49 6.09 -19.65 -14.57
N ALA A 50 7.08 -20.06 -15.34
CA ALA A 50 8.50 -19.81 -15.06
C ALA A 50 8.80 -18.30 -14.92
N LEU A 51 8.21 -17.45 -15.78
CA LEU A 51 8.34 -16.00 -15.69
C LEU A 51 7.69 -15.46 -14.41
N VAL A 52 6.47 -15.90 -14.08
CA VAL A 52 5.75 -15.50 -12.86
C VAL A 52 6.58 -15.86 -11.62
N LEU A 53 7.13 -17.07 -11.55
CA LEU A 53 7.95 -17.53 -10.44
C LEU A 53 9.29 -16.80 -10.37
N GLY A 54 9.97 -16.63 -11.48
CA GLY A 54 11.26 -15.92 -11.54
C GLY A 54 11.13 -14.49 -11.01
N MET A 55 10.15 -13.75 -11.49
CA MET A 55 9.90 -12.39 -11.03
C MET A 55 9.39 -12.33 -9.58
N THR A 56 8.58 -13.29 -9.15
CA THR A 56 8.17 -13.40 -7.74
C THR A 56 9.38 -13.64 -6.84
N LYS A 57 10.26 -14.60 -7.18
CA LYS A 57 11.48 -14.86 -6.41
C LYS A 57 12.40 -13.65 -6.38
N GLY A 58 12.54 -12.91 -7.49
CA GLY A 58 13.30 -11.65 -7.54
C GLY A 58 12.70 -10.58 -6.61
N PHE A 59 11.38 -10.45 -6.58
CA PHE A 59 10.68 -9.56 -5.66
C PHE A 59 10.89 -9.97 -4.19
N LEU A 60 10.79 -11.28 -3.88
CA LEU A 60 10.98 -11.79 -2.53
C LEU A 60 12.40 -11.60 -2.00
N LYS A 61 13.44 -11.70 -2.84
CA LYS A 61 14.83 -11.44 -2.44
C LYS A 61 15.07 -10.01 -1.93
N LYS A 62 14.25 -9.06 -2.35
CA LYS A 62 14.31 -7.65 -1.89
C LYS A 62 13.63 -7.43 -0.55
N GLN A 63 12.83 -8.40 -0.09
CA GLN A 63 12.15 -8.30 1.20
C GLN A 63 13.13 -8.45 2.36
N THR A 64 12.77 -7.86 3.49
CA THR A 64 13.58 -7.94 4.71
C THR A 64 13.28 -9.26 5.45
N ARG A 65 14.32 -9.93 5.97
CA ARG A 65 14.22 -11.10 6.87
C ARG A 65 13.28 -12.21 6.39
N ASP A 66 13.45 -12.69 5.17
CA ASP A 66 12.67 -13.82 4.58
C ASP A 66 11.15 -13.64 4.68
N TYR A 67 10.70 -12.38 4.74
CA TYR A 67 9.29 -12.07 4.74
C TYR A 67 8.65 -12.40 3.39
N VAL A 68 7.61 -13.24 3.42
CA VAL A 68 6.77 -13.51 2.25
C VAL A 68 5.49 -12.68 2.36
N PRO A 69 5.32 -11.64 1.53
CA PRO A 69 4.12 -10.82 1.53
C PRO A 69 2.88 -11.60 1.11
N GLY A 70 1.70 -11.07 1.43
CA GLY A 70 0.44 -11.63 0.94
C GLY A 70 0.33 -11.54 -0.59
N ILE A 71 -0.64 -12.22 -1.17
CA ILE A 71 -0.81 -12.33 -2.63
C ILE A 71 -1.00 -10.98 -3.34
N ARG A 72 -1.65 -9.99 -2.68
CA ARG A 72 -1.93 -8.68 -3.32
C ARG A 72 -0.67 -7.88 -3.66
N PRO A 73 0.31 -7.68 -2.77
CA PRO A 73 1.57 -7.00 -3.11
C PRO A 73 2.35 -7.71 -4.22
N ILE A 74 2.41 -9.05 -4.20
CA ILE A 74 3.07 -9.83 -5.25
C ILE A 74 2.36 -9.63 -6.59
N LEU A 75 1.03 -9.71 -6.61
CA LEU A 75 0.23 -9.51 -7.81
C LEU A 75 0.42 -8.11 -8.40
N SER A 76 0.37 -7.08 -7.55
CA SER A 76 0.59 -5.69 -7.96
C SER A 76 1.97 -5.50 -8.58
N HIS A 77 3.03 -6.02 -7.95
CA HIS A 77 4.39 -5.98 -8.49
C HIS A 77 4.49 -6.65 -9.86
N LEU A 78 3.93 -7.86 -10.01
CA LEU A 78 3.96 -8.58 -11.28
C LEU A 78 3.22 -7.85 -12.39
N GLN A 79 2.03 -7.33 -12.10
CA GLN A 79 1.21 -6.59 -13.07
C GLN A 79 1.86 -5.28 -13.51
N HIS A 80 2.46 -4.56 -12.57
CA HIS A 80 3.21 -3.33 -12.86
C HIS A 80 4.42 -3.59 -13.79
N ASN A 81 5.03 -4.76 -13.68
CA ASN A 81 6.12 -5.18 -14.56
C ASN A 81 5.62 -5.94 -15.82
N GLY A 82 4.38 -5.77 -16.22
CA GLY A 82 3.82 -6.32 -17.46
C GLY A 82 3.47 -7.80 -17.45
N VAL A 83 3.57 -8.49 -16.30
CA VAL A 83 3.26 -9.91 -16.18
C VAL A 83 1.75 -10.14 -16.13
N LYS A 84 1.20 -10.81 -17.12
CA LYS A 84 -0.24 -11.11 -17.23
C LYS A 84 -0.61 -12.34 -16.40
N VAL A 85 -0.95 -12.12 -15.14
CA VAL A 85 -1.39 -13.17 -14.20
C VAL A 85 -2.58 -12.71 -13.37
N GLY A 86 -3.57 -13.59 -13.21
CA GLY A 86 -4.71 -13.35 -12.32
C GLY A 86 -4.44 -13.87 -10.90
N LYS A 87 -5.18 -13.34 -9.92
CA LYS A 87 -5.02 -13.61 -8.48
C LYS A 87 -5.09 -15.11 -8.15
N GLU A 88 -6.06 -15.84 -8.68
CA GLU A 88 -6.25 -17.27 -8.36
C GLU A 88 -5.16 -18.15 -9.00
N ARG A 89 -4.74 -17.80 -10.23
CA ARG A 89 -3.61 -18.50 -10.87
C ARG A 89 -2.32 -18.25 -10.09
N LEU A 90 -2.06 -17.01 -9.68
CA LEU A 90 -0.90 -16.68 -8.85
C LEU A 90 -0.94 -17.45 -7.53
N ARG A 91 -2.09 -17.50 -6.84
CA ARG A 91 -2.25 -18.27 -5.60
C ARG A 91 -1.90 -19.75 -5.78
N ARG A 92 -2.32 -20.36 -6.89
CA ARG A 92 -2.02 -21.76 -7.23
C ARG A 92 -0.52 -21.94 -7.42
N ILE A 93 0.11 -21.10 -8.25
CA ILE A 93 1.55 -21.15 -8.52
C ILE A 93 2.36 -20.98 -7.23
N LEU A 94 2.01 -20.05 -6.37
CA LEU A 94 2.72 -19.83 -5.11
C LEU A 94 2.59 -21.05 -4.19
N ARG A 95 1.40 -21.63 -4.05
CA ARG A 95 1.16 -22.83 -3.22
C ARG A 95 1.92 -24.04 -3.72
N SER A 96 1.89 -24.32 -5.03
CA SER A 96 2.59 -25.48 -5.61
C SER A 96 4.12 -25.36 -5.47
N ASN A 97 4.64 -24.16 -5.26
CA ASN A 97 6.06 -23.89 -5.05
C ASN A 97 6.43 -23.58 -3.58
N GLY A 98 5.56 -23.90 -2.62
CA GLY A 98 5.83 -23.74 -1.19
C GLY A 98 5.91 -22.26 -0.71
N ILE A 99 5.52 -21.30 -1.53
CA ILE A 99 5.57 -19.86 -1.19
C ILE A 99 4.29 -19.49 -0.46
N ILE A 100 4.35 -19.36 0.86
CA ILE A 100 3.20 -19.11 1.73
C ILE A 100 3.36 -17.75 2.40
N GLY A 101 2.40 -16.83 2.16
CA GLY A 101 2.38 -15.51 2.78
C GLY A 101 2.12 -15.58 4.29
N ARG A 102 2.77 -14.71 5.04
CA ARG A 102 2.64 -14.64 6.50
C ARG A 102 1.24 -14.15 6.90
N GLN A 103 0.56 -14.89 7.79
CA GLN A 103 -0.79 -14.53 8.27
C GLN A 103 -0.75 -13.39 9.30
N ARG A 104 -1.84 -12.59 9.35
CA ARG A 104 -2.04 -11.53 10.35
C ARG A 104 -2.21 -12.11 11.75
N ARG A 105 -1.45 -11.61 12.76
CA ARG A 105 -1.80 -11.79 14.18
C ARG A 105 -2.78 -10.68 14.58
N ARG A 106 -3.78 -11.00 15.42
CA ARG A 106 -4.70 -10.00 16.00
C ARG A 106 -3.96 -9.14 17.02
N TYR A 107 -4.18 -7.84 16.97
CA TYR A 107 -3.58 -6.84 17.87
C TYR A 107 -4.55 -6.45 18.99
N LYS A 108 -4.02 -6.04 20.15
CA LYS A 108 -4.77 -5.54 21.29
C LYS A 108 -4.45 -4.06 21.47
N THR A 109 -5.45 -3.21 21.66
CA THR A 109 -5.32 -1.75 21.80
C THR A 109 -4.87 -1.40 23.23
N THR A 110 -3.90 -0.51 23.38
CA THR A 110 -3.36 -0.08 24.68
C THR A 110 -2.96 1.39 24.64
N THR A 111 -3.92 2.34 24.77
CA THR A 111 -3.55 3.71 25.10
C THR A 111 -4.59 4.29 26.05
N ASN A 112 -4.13 4.69 27.24
CA ASN A 112 -4.89 5.45 28.21
C ASN A 112 -4.04 6.71 28.53
N SER A 113 -4.49 7.89 28.09
CA SER A 113 -3.78 9.15 28.35
C SER A 113 -4.67 10.05 29.23
N GLU A 114 -4.17 10.34 30.43
CA GLU A 114 -4.68 11.44 31.26
C GLU A 114 -3.79 12.66 30.99
N ASP A 115 -4.23 13.59 30.14
CA ASP A 115 -3.50 14.82 29.85
C ASP A 115 -4.32 16.06 30.15
N THR A 116 -3.66 17.07 30.75
CA THR A 116 -4.26 18.29 31.30
C THR A 116 -4.45 19.42 30.27
N LYS A 117 -3.92 19.29 29.04
CA LYS A 117 -4.06 20.32 28.00
C LYS A 117 -5.16 19.97 27.01
N THR A 118 -5.88 20.99 26.54
CA THR A 118 -6.90 20.83 25.49
C THR A 118 -6.26 20.29 24.21
N PRO A 119 -6.69 19.12 23.70
CA PRO A 119 -6.19 18.58 22.46
C PRO A 119 -6.44 19.53 21.27
N PHE A 120 -5.68 19.37 20.18
CA PHE A 120 -6.01 20.02 18.93
C PHE A 120 -7.34 19.48 18.39
N GLU A 121 -8.08 20.34 17.68
CA GLU A 121 -9.30 19.95 16.97
C GLU A 121 -9.00 18.92 15.87
N ASN A 122 -9.93 18.01 15.60
CA ASN A 122 -9.80 17.02 14.51
C ASN A 122 -10.09 17.67 13.15
N LEU A 123 -9.07 18.25 12.53
CA LEU A 123 -9.16 18.87 11.21
C LEU A 123 -9.19 17.86 10.06
N LEU A 124 -8.75 16.61 10.31
CA LEU A 124 -8.67 15.57 9.28
C LEU A 124 -10.03 14.95 8.97
N SER A 125 -10.89 14.76 9.98
CA SER A 125 -12.26 14.23 9.84
C SER A 125 -12.33 12.98 8.93
N ARG A 126 -11.36 12.06 9.04
CA ARG A 126 -11.21 10.81 8.24
C ARG A 126 -11.03 11.02 6.73
N GLN A 127 -10.68 12.22 6.29
CA GLN A 127 -10.34 12.48 4.88
C GLN A 127 -8.89 12.11 4.59
N PHE A 128 -8.63 10.80 4.40
CA PHE A 128 -7.27 10.25 4.23
C PHE A 128 -6.72 10.32 2.80
N GLU A 129 -7.45 10.94 1.88
CA GLU A 129 -7.05 11.12 0.48
C GLU A 129 -7.02 12.61 0.13
N PRO A 130 -5.98 13.34 0.57
CA PRO A 130 -5.91 14.79 0.34
C PRO A 130 -5.71 15.18 -1.13
N GLY A 131 -5.48 14.23 -2.03
CA GLY A 131 -5.31 14.42 -3.47
C GLY A 131 -4.05 15.19 -3.87
N THR A 132 -3.35 15.81 -2.92
CA THR A 132 -2.12 16.59 -3.16
C THR A 132 -1.07 16.28 -2.12
N LEU A 133 0.22 16.43 -2.53
CA LEU A 133 1.36 16.27 -1.63
C LEU A 133 1.44 17.42 -0.62
N ASN A 134 1.95 17.12 0.56
CA ASN A 134 2.23 18.10 1.61
C ASN A 134 1.01 18.94 2.04
N LYS A 135 -0.19 18.35 2.00
CA LYS A 135 -1.41 18.94 2.52
C LYS A 135 -1.74 18.43 3.93
N VAL A 136 -1.55 17.14 4.13
CA VAL A 136 -1.77 16.47 5.41
C VAL A 136 -0.65 15.46 5.65
N TRP A 137 0.02 15.60 6.77
CA TRP A 137 0.92 14.58 7.30
C TRP A 137 0.28 13.89 8.49
N THR A 138 0.55 12.60 8.66
CA THR A 138 0.20 11.85 9.87
C THR A 138 1.45 11.45 10.61
N SER A 139 1.36 11.44 11.94
CA SER A 139 2.43 10.99 12.82
C SER A 139 1.90 10.03 13.86
N ASP A 140 2.74 9.09 14.24
CA ASP A 140 2.49 8.15 15.33
C ASP A 140 3.81 7.57 15.84
N ILE A 141 3.76 7.01 17.04
CA ILE A 141 4.88 6.34 17.69
C ILE A 141 4.57 4.85 17.75
N THR A 142 5.55 4.04 17.35
CA THR A 142 5.47 2.60 17.62
C THR A 142 6.63 2.13 18.47
N TYR A 143 6.49 0.94 19.02
CA TYR A 143 7.53 0.29 19.80
C TYR A 143 7.77 -1.14 19.31
N ILE A 144 9.01 -1.58 19.45
CA ILE A 144 9.50 -2.89 19.03
C ILE A 144 10.23 -3.50 20.22
N TRP A 145 9.89 -4.74 20.56
CA TRP A 145 10.57 -5.45 21.64
C TRP A 145 11.92 -5.99 21.18
N THR A 146 12.93 -5.76 22.03
CA THR A 146 14.28 -6.35 21.92
C THR A 146 14.68 -6.99 23.24
N THR A 147 15.74 -7.80 23.26
CA THR A 147 16.22 -8.35 24.54
C THR A 147 16.82 -7.30 25.48
N GLU A 148 17.15 -6.10 24.97
CA GLU A 148 17.59 -4.93 25.75
C GLU A 148 16.41 -4.06 26.25
N GLY A 149 15.16 -4.44 25.92
CA GLY A 149 13.95 -3.69 26.25
C GLY A 149 13.31 -3.05 25.00
N TRP A 150 12.42 -2.08 25.23
CA TRP A 150 11.68 -1.42 24.16
C TRP A 150 12.57 -0.49 23.34
N ALA A 151 12.38 -0.53 22.03
CA ALA A 151 12.89 0.41 21.04
C ALA A 151 11.70 1.18 20.45
N TYR A 152 11.77 2.50 20.44
CA TYR A 152 10.68 3.37 19.99
C TYR A 152 11.03 4.02 18.66
N VAL A 153 10.01 4.21 17.83
CA VAL A 153 10.13 4.84 16.49
C VAL A 153 8.97 5.80 16.30
N SER A 154 9.28 7.05 16.03
CA SER A 154 8.31 8.07 15.57
C SER A 154 8.49 8.30 14.08
N THR A 155 7.40 8.47 13.33
CA THR A 155 7.46 8.80 11.89
C THR A 155 6.45 9.86 11.52
N PHE A 156 6.77 10.60 10.44
CA PHE A 156 5.86 11.51 9.74
C PHE A 156 5.66 11.02 8.31
N ILE A 157 4.39 10.86 7.92
CA ILE A 157 3.99 10.28 6.62
C ILE A 157 3.10 11.26 5.88
N ASP A 158 3.44 11.60 4.64
CA ASP A 158 2.55 12.35 3.76
C ASP A 158 1.38 11.47 3.29
N LEU A 159 0.15 11.87 3.58
CA LEU A 159 -1.04 11.13 3.14
C LEU A 159 -1.24 11.17 1.62
N GLY A 160 -0.72 12.19 0.94
CA GLY A 160 -0.84 12.33 -0.51
C GLY A 160 -0.01 11.31 -1.28
N SER A 161 1.21 11.06 -0.82
CA SER A 161 2.14 10.10 -1.46
C SER A 161 2.34 8.81 -0.68
N ARG A 162 1.87 8.74 0.55
CA ARG A 162 2.18 7.65 1.50
C ARG A 162 3.67 7.56 1.86
N ARG A 163 4.47 8.56 1.50
CA ARG A 163 5.90 8.60 1.77
C ARG A 163 6.19 8.90 3.22
N VAL A 164 7.09 8.14 3.84
CA VAL A 164 7.68 8.48 5.13
C VAL A 164 8.73 9.56 4.89
N LEU A 165 8.49 10.74 5.46
CA LEU A 165 9.30 11.94 5.25
C LEU A 165 10.35 12.11 6.33
N GLY A 166 10.04 11.72 7.57
CA GLY A 166 10.94 11.79 8.69
C GLY A 166 10.71 10.64 9.66
N ALA A 167 11.79 10.23 10.32
CA ALA A 167 11.76 9.23 11.39
C ALA A 167 12.80 9.56 12.44
N CYS A 168 12.50 9.23 13.69
CA CYS A 168 13.44 9.27 14.80
C CYS A 168 13.33 8.00 15.62
N PHE A 169 14.48 7.52 16.09
CA PHE A 169 14.64 6.30 16.89
C PHE A 169 15.11 6.68 18.29
N ALA A 170 14.54 6.04 19.31
CA ALA A 170 14.93 6.27 20.71
C ALA A 170 14.71 5.03 21.58
N ASP A 171 15.36 5.01 22.73
CA ASP A 171 15.13 4.02 23.79
C ASP A 171 13.95 4.37 24.70
N ASN A 172 13.47 5.63 24.62
CA ASN A 172 12.38 6.17 25.41
C ASN A 172 11.37 6.92 24.53
N MET A 173 10.09 6.85 24.89
CA MET A 173 9.00 7.56 24.21
C MET A 173 8.89 8.99 24.74
N THR A 174 9.61 9.93 24.14
CA THR A 174 9.72 11.31 24.61
C THR A 174 9.29 12.33 23.56
N THR A 175 8.92 13.54 24.00
CA THR A 175 8.64 14.67 23.11
C THR A 175 9.83 15.03 22.20
N PRO A 176 11.09 15.10 22.66
CA PRO A 176 12.24 15.37 21.80
C PRO A 176 12.35 14.39 20.62
N MET A 177 12.01 13.10 20.79
CA MET A 177 11.99 12.12 19.71
C MET A 177 10.98 12.51 18.62
N VAL A 178 9.79 12.94 19.01
CA VAL A 178 8.74 13.36 18.05
C VAL A 178 9.14 14.65 17.33
N VAL A 179 9.68 15.62 18.06
CA VAL A 179 10.18 16.89 17.50
C VAL A 179 11.30 16.62 16.50
N ALA A 180 12.26 15.77 16.84
CA ALA A 180 13.36 15.39 15.94
C ALA A 180 12.86 14.71 14.66
N ALA A 181 11.84 13.84 14.77
CA ALA A 181 11.20 13.23 13.60
C ALA A 181 10.49 14.27 12.71
N LEU A 182 9.80 15.26 13.32
CA LEU A 182 9.15 16.36 12.62
C LEU A 182 10.16 17.22 11.89
N GLU A 183 11.22 17.65 12.55
CA GLU A 183 12.30 18.47 11.97
C GLU A 183 12.98 17.73 10.79
N SER A 184 13.21 16.43 10.92
CA SER A 184 13.70 15.60 9.82
C SER A 184 12.75 15.63 8.61
N ALA A 185 11.44 15.50 8.83
CA ALA A 185 10.42 15.56 7.79
C ALA A 185 10.35 16.94 7.13
N LEU A 186 10.39 18.02 7.92
CA LEU A 186 10.38 19.39 7.43
C LEU A 186 11.60 19.71 6.56
N LYS A 187 12.78 19.26 6.97
CA LYS A 187 14.02 19.40 6.21
C LYS A 187 13.95 18.66 4.87
N ALA A 188 13.37 17.46 4.86
CA ALA A 188 13.27 16.65 3.65
C ALA A 188 12.24 17.19 2.64
N ALA A 189 11.04 17.56 3.09
CA ALA A 189 9.91 17.89 2.22
C ALA A 189 9.68 19.39 1.99
N ARG A 190 10.14 20.26 2.92
CA ARG A 190 9.92 21.72 2.87
C ARG A 190 8.47 22.10 2.54
N PRO A 191 7.51 21.69 3.34
CA PRO A 191 6.10 21.88 3.05
C PRO A 191 5.70 23.36 3.07
N PRO A 192 4.59 23.73 2.41
CA PRO A 192 4.03 25.08 2.54
C PRO A 192 3.47 25.29 3.95
N LYS A 193 3.34 26.57 4.37
CA LYS A 193 2.59 26.95 5.56
C LYS A 193 1.14 26.46 5.44
N GLY A 194 0.53 26.13 6.58
CA GLY A 194 -0.84 25.61 6.63
C GLY A 194 -0.96 24.10 6.37
N LEU A 195 0.17 23.37 6.26
CA LEU A 195 0.17 21.91 6.30
C LEU A 195 -0.49 21.43 7.60
N VAL A 196 -1.45 20.53 7.51
CA VAL A 196 -2.08 19.86 8.66
C VAL A 196 -1.20 18.68 9.10
N VAL A 197 -0.85 18.65 10.38
CA VAL A 197 -0.11 17.53 11.01
C VAL A 197 -1.05 16.84 11.99
N HIS A 198 -1.46 15.63 11.65
CA HIS A 198 -2.42 14.84 12.42
C HIS A 198 -1.73 13.73 13.22
N SER A 199 -2.14 13.58 14.49
CA SER A 199 -1.63 12.53 15.39
C SER A 199 -2.76 11.98 16.28
N ASP A 200 -2.45 10.99 17.10
CA ASP A 200 -3.27 10.63 18.24
C ASP A 200 -3.15 11.68 19.37
N GLN A 201 -3.87 11.47 20.48
CA GLN A 201 -3.83 12.34 21.67
C GLN A 201 -2.68 11.97 22.62
N GLY A 202 -1.58 11.42 22.15
CA GLY A 202 -0.41 11.12 22.98
C GLY A 202 0.17 12.36 23.64
N SER A 203 0.67 12.24 24.88
CA SER A 203 1.24 13.36 25.67
C SER A 203 2.37 14.06 24.95
N GLN A 204 3.14 13.35 24.14
CA GLN A 204 4.24 13.88 23.33
C GLN A 204 3.76 14.92 22.32
N TYR A 205 2.62 14.65 21.67
CA TYR A 205 2.01 15.54 20.67
C TYR A 205 1.24 16.70 21.32
N ASN A 206 0.85 16.55 22.58
CA ASN A 206 0.15 17.61 23.34
C ASN A 206 1.12 18.53 24.10
N SER A 207 2.42 18.26 24.09
CA SER A 207 3.45 19.01 24.80
C SER A 207 3.63 20.44 24.26
N ALA A 208 4.06 21.37 25.15
CA ALA A 208 4.32 22.76 24.77
C ALA A 208 5.41 22.87 23.68
N SER A 209 6.47 22.04 23.80
CA SER A 209 7.58 22.04 22.83
C SER A 209 7.11 21.64 21.42
N TYR A 210 6.29 20.58 21.31
CA TYR A 210 5.76 20.16 20.02
C TYR A 210 4.84 21.23 19.40
N ARG A 211 3.94 21.85 20.21
CA ARG A 211 3.07 22.94 19.79
C ARG A 211 3.85 24.14 19.26
N SER A 212 4.86 24.56 20.02
CA SER A 212 5.76 25.67 19.61
C SER A 212 6.50 25.35 18.30
N THR A 213 6.92 24.10 18.08
CA THR A 213 7.55 23.68 16.82
C THR A 213 6.56 23.80 15.65
N LEU A 214 5.29 23.36 15.81
CA LEU A 214 4.28 23.51 14.77
C LEU A 214 4.03 24.98 14.44
N GLU A 215 3.86 25.83 15.45
CA GLU A 215 3.64 27.27 15.29
C GLU A 215 4.81 27.96 14.59
N HIS A 216 6.06 27.67 15.01
CA HIS A 216 7.27 28.21 14.41
C HIS A 216 7.33 27.95 12.88
N HIS A 217 6.92 26.77 12.45
CA HIS A 217 6.91 26.38 11.04
C HIS A 217 5.58 26.74 10.32
N GLY A 218 4.61 27.36 11.00
CA GLY A 218 3.31 27.72 10.44
C GLY A 218 2.46 26.52 10.06
N LEU A 219 2.53 25.43 10.83
CA LEU A 219 1.81 24.18 10.66
C LEU A 219 0.54 24.15 11.52
N LEU A 220 -0.47 23.41 11.09
CA LEU A 220 -1.72 23.25 11.80
C LEU A 220 -1.74 21.89 12.50
N GLY A 221 -1.80 21.90 13.84
CA GLY A 221 -1.95 20.67 14.62
C GLY A 221 -3.38 20.13 14.49
N SER A 222 -3.51 18.81 14.42
CA SER A 222 -4.79 18.11 14.41
C SER A 222 -4.64 16.80 15.20
N MET A 223 -5.68 16.43 15.96
CA MET A 223 -5.66 15.19 16.76
C MET A 223 -6.91 14.36 16.54
N SER A 224 -6.77 13.05 16.62
CA SER A 224 -7.86 12.08 16.63
C SER A 224 -8.83 12.40 17.79
N SER A 225 -10.11 12.12 17.63
CA SER A 225 -11.07 12.20 18.72
C SER A 225 -10.78 11.11 19.78
N LYS A 226 -11.10 11.38 21.05
CA LYS A 226 -10.83 10.44 22.14
C LYS A 226 -11.61 9.12 21.94
N GLY A 227 -10.91 8.01 21.90
CA GLY A 227 -11.50 6.67 21.68
C GLY A 227 -11.79 6.32 20.22
N GLU A 228 -11.56 7.23 19.27
CA GLU A 228 -11.79 7.00 17.84
C GLU A 228 -10.51 6.54 17.13
N CYS A 229 -10.15 5.26 17.27
CA CYS A 229 -8.95 4.67 16.64
C CYS A 229 -8.96 4.78 15.10
N TRP A 230 -10.15 4.87 14.49
CA TRP A 230 -10.28 5.01 13.04
C TRP A 230 -9.73 6.33 12.49
N ASP A 231 -9.58 7.35 13.33
CA ASP A 231 -9.09 8.66 12.91
C ASP A 231 -7.59 8.64 12.53
N ASN A 232 -6.83 7.61 12.96
CA ASN A 232 -5.42 7.40 12.61
C ASN A 232 -5.16 6.11 11.81
N ALA A 233 -6.20 5.55 11.16
CA ALA A 233 -6.15 4.27 10.46
C ALA A 233 -5.00 4.12 9.43
N PRO A 234 -4.58 5.14 8.65
CA PRO A 234 -3.45 5.01 7.74
C PRO A 234 -2.14 4.68 8.45
N THR A 235 -1.88 5.32 9.59
CA THR A 235 -0.65 5.13 10.38
C THR A 235 -0.66 3.80 11.13
N GLU A 236 -1.82 3.39 11.67
CA GLU A 236 -1.99 2.06 12.26
C GLU A 236 -1.73 0.95 11.21
N SER A 237 -2.27 1.12 10.01
CA SER A 237 -2.04 0.21 8.89
C SER A 237 -0.55 0.14 8.52
N PHE A 238 0.14 1.28 8.47
CA PHE A 238 1.57 1.38 8.21
C PHE A 238 2.38 0.58 9.23
N TRP A 239 2.16 0.79 10.53
CA TRP A 239 2.86 0.06 11.59
C TRP A 239 2.56 -1.44 11.59
N SER A 240 1.30 -1.80 11.31
CA SER A 240 0.91 -3.20 11.18
C SER A 240 1.65 -3.90 10.03
N ILE A 241 1.87 -3.19 8.93
CA ILE A 241 2.65 -3.69 7.78
C ILE A 241 4.11 -3.82 8.16
N MET A 242 4.72 -2.77 8.73
CA MET A 242 6.12 -2.76 9.14
C MET A 242 6.41 -3.92 10.10
N LYS A 243 5.69 -3.99 11.22
CA LYS A 243 5.90 -5.03 12.23
C LYS A 243 5.78 -6.45 11.66
N ARG A 244 4.85 -6.66 10.73
CA ARG A 244 4.68 -7.95 10.06
C ARG A 244 5.86 -8.28 9.15
N GLU A 245 6.45 -7.28 8.50
CA GLU A 245 7.51 -7.46 7.52
C GLU A 245 8.90 -7.57 8.15
N ILE A 246 9.15 -6.92 9.30
CA ILE A 246 10.48 -6.92 9.93
C ILE A 246 10.57 -7.71 11.24
N CYS A 247 9.48 -7.85 12.02
CA CYS A 247 9.54 -8.57 13.28
C CYS A 247 9.49 -10.08 13.00
N ALA A 248 10.64 -10.73 13.05
CA ALA A 248 10.76 -12.18 13.01
C ALA A 248 10.13 -12.83 14.26
N LYS A 249 9.96 -14.14 14.27
CA LYS A 249 9.45 -14.87 15.44
C LYS A 249 10.38 -14.75 16.66
N GLU A 250 11.67 -14.66 16.41
CA GLU A 250 12.73 -14.60 17.42
C GLU A 250 12.96 -13.18 18.00
N GLY A 251 12.32 -12.14 17.40
CA GLY A 251 12.52 -10.76 17.81
C GLY A 251 13.88 -10.18 17.40
N PHE A 252 14.30 -9.09 18.06
CA PHE A 252 15.59 -8.46 17.91
C PHE A 252 16.41 -8.65 19.19
N ARG A 253 17.71 -8.80 19.07
CA ARG A 253 18.61 -8.93 20.22
C ARG A 253 18.90 -7.55 20.83
N THR A 254 19.23 -6.56 20.01
CA THR A 254 19.58 -5.21 20.46
C THR A 254 18.63 -4.16 19.85
N ARG A 255 18.59 -2.98 20.47
CA ARG A 255 17.86 -1.82 19.92
C ARG A 255 18.47 -1.38 18.59
N ASP A 256 19.79 -1.39 18.46
CA ASP A 256 20.49 -1.03 17.22
C ASP A 256 20.13 -1.96 16.07
N GLU A 257 20.03 -3.27 16.34
CA GLU A 257 19.55 -4.23 15.35
C GLU A 257 18.12 -3.92 14.89
N ALA A 258 17.24 -3.57 15.82
CA ALA A 258 15.86 -3.18 15.51
C ALA A 258 15.83 -1.87 14.70
N PHE A 259 16.60 -0.86 15.07
CA PHE A 259 16.68 0.43 14.37
C PHE A 259 17.23 0.27 12.96
N ALA A 260 18.32 -0.49 12.78
CA ALA A 260 18.86 -0.78 11.46
C ALA A 260 17.86 -1.52 10.57
N ALA A 261 17.11 -2.48 11.12
CA ALA A 261 16.07 -3.20 10.38
C ALA A 261 14.91 -2.27 9.97
N VAL A 262 14.46 -1.38 10.85
CA VAL A 262 13.42 -0.38 10.55
C VAL A 262 13.93 0.59 9.49
N GLN A 263 15.12 1.15 9.63
CA GLN A 263 15.69 2.09 8.67
C GLN A 263 15.78 1.48 7.27
N LYS A 264 16.29 0.25 7.17
CA LYS A 264 16.32 -0.49 5.91
C LYS A 264 14.92 -0.69 5.32
N TRP A 265 13.95 -1.02 6.18
CA TRP A 265 12.58 -1.20 5.76
C TRP A 265 11.93 0.12 5.32
N LEU A 266 12.18 1.25 5.98
CA LEU A 266 11.68 2.57 5.57
C LEU A 266 12.20 2.97 4.19
N THR A 267 13.46 2.69 3.90
CA THR A 267 14.04 2.89 2.56
C THR A 267 13.31 2.04 1.52
N TYR A 268 13.18 0.74 1.76
CA TYR A 268 12.42 -0.16 0.89
C TYR A 268 10.97 0.28 0.73
N TYR A 269 10.30 0.69 1.82
CA TYR A 269 8.91 1.18 1.80
C TYR A 269 8.75 2.39 0.87
N ASN A 270 9.64 3.35 0.97
CA ASN A 270 9.60 4.56 0.16
C ASN A 270 9.96 4.32 -1.31
N GLU A 271 11.02 3.55 -1.57
CA GLU A 271 11.62 3.47 -2.91
C GLU A 271 11.09 2.32 -3.76
N GLU A 272 10.75 1.18 -3.14
CA GLU A 272 10.47 -0.04 -3.89
C GLU A 272 9.12 -0.68 -3.60
N ARG A 273 8.55 -0.45 -2.41
CA ARG A 273 7.34 -1.17 -1.98
C ARG A 273 6.10 -0.74 -2.75
N PRO A 274 5.40 -1.67 -3.46
CA PRO A 274 4.17 -1.32 -4.18
C PRO A 274 3.01 -0.98 -3.24
N HIS A 275 2.31 0.11 -3.51
CA HIS A 275 1.14 0.56 -2.78
C HIS A 275 -0.13 0.48 -3.62
N SER A 276 -1.15 -0.23 -3.14
CA SER A 276 -2.44 -0.34 -3.84
C SER A 276 -3.15 1.01 -4.01
N ALA A 277 -3.05 1.90 -3.00
CA ALA A 277 -3.60 3.24 -3.07
C ALA A 277 -2.87 4.16 -4.08
N LEU A 278 -1.67 3.79 -4.52
CA LEU A 278 -0.87 4.53 -5.49
C LEU A 278 -0.81 3.81 -6.86
N GLY A 279 -1.80 2.98 -7.17
CA GLY A 279 -1.83 2.22 -8.41
C GLY A 279 -0.72 1.18 -8.56
N GLY A 280 -0.14 0.72 -7.44
CA GLY A 280 0.97 -0.25 -7.43
C GLY A 280 2.36 0.38 -7.51
N LEU A 281 2.47 1.70 -7.54
CA LEU A 281 3.73 2.42 -7.48
C LEU A 281 4.27 2.46 -6.05
N SER A 282 5.58 2.64 -5.90
CA SER A 282 6.17 3.05 -4.62
C SER A 282 5.90 4.54 -4.36
N PRO A 283 5.94 5.02 -3.10
CA PRO A 283 5.80 6.43 -2.77
C PRO A 283 6.71 7.35 -3.61
N ALA A 284 7.98 7.03 -3.74
CA ALA A 284 8.94 7.81 -4.51
C ALA A 284 8.62 7.82 -6.01
N ALA A 285 8.27 6.68 -6.60
CA ALA A 285 7.88 6.59 -8.00
C ALA A 285 6.58 7.39 -8.28
N TYR A 286 5.63 7.37 -7.35
CA TYR A 286 4.41 8.16 -7.43
C TYR A 286 4.70 9.66 -7.42
N GLU A 287 5.53 10.17 -6.49
CA GLU A 287 5.93 11.58 -6.43
C GLU A 287 6.67 12.01 -7.71
N ALA A 288 7.58 11.19 -8.23
CA ALA A 288 8.30 11.46 -9.48
C ALA A 288 7.33 11.60 -10.67
N GLY A 289 6.32 10.72 -10.76
CA GLY A 289 5.27 10.79 -11.77
C GLY A 289 4.46 12.10 -11.70
N LEU A 290 4.10 12.54 -10.49
CA LEU A 290 3.40 13.82 -10.28
C LEU A 290 4.26 15.03 -10.66
N ALA A 291 5.55 15.02 -10.36
CA ALA A 291 6.49 16.09 -10.71
C ALA A 291 6.61 16.22 -12.24
N THR A 292 6.75 15.11 -12.97
CA THR A 292 6.80 15.08 -14.43
C THR A 292 5.52 15.66 -15.06
N THR A 293 4.36 15.24 -14.56
CA THR A 293 3.06 15.75 -15.05
C THR A 293 2.91 17.27 -14.80
N ARG A 294 3.35 17.77 -13.64
CA ARG A 294 3.32 19.22 -13.33
C ARG A 294 4.25 19.99 -14.26
N ALA A 295 5.45 19.49 -14.53
CA ALA A 295 6.41 20.12 -15.46
C ALA A 295 5.85 20.16 -16.89
N GLN A 296 5.22 19.09 -17.37
CA GLN A 296 4.56 19.04 -18.67
C GLN A 296 3.40 20.04 -18.76
N ARG A 297 2.52 20.12 -17.75
CA ARG A 297 1.42 21.10 -17.71
C ARG A 297 1.94 22.54 -17.71
N ARG A 298 3.05 22.82 -17.00
CA ARG A 298 3.67 24.15 -16.99
C ARG A 298 4.23 24.52 -18.36
N ARG A 299 4.89 23.57 -19.06
CA ARG A 299 5.39 23.78 -20.43
C ARG A 299 4.25 24.05 -21.41
N LEU A 300 3.12 23.34 -21.32
CA LEU A 300 1.94 23.56 -22.16
C LEU A 300 1.32 24.94 -21.92
N LYS A 301 1.17 25.37 -20.66
CA LYS A 301 0.67 26.71 -20.32
C LYS A 301 1.61 27.83 -20.84
N LEU A 302 2.90 27.66 -20.76
CA LEU A 302 3.88 28.62 -21.32
C LEU A 302 3.78 28.70 -22.84
N ARG A 303 3.57 27.55 -23.51
CA ARG A 303 3.39 27.54 -24.98
C ARG A 303 2.08 28.20 -25.39
N SER A 304 0.96 27.92 -24.71
CA SER A 304 -0.33 28.60 -25.00
C SER A 304 -0.30 30.07 -24.68
N GLY A 305 0.41 30.52 -23.64
CA GLY A 305 0.61 31.94 -23.34
C GLY A 305 1.48 32.67 -24.39
N LEU A 306 2.47 32.01 -24.98
CA LEU A 306 3.27 32.55 -26.08
C LEU A 306 2.47 32.69 -27.40
N THR A 307 1.53 31.78 -27.65
CA THR A 307 0.64 31.84 -28.82
C THR A 307 -0.29 33.07 -28.73
N LEU A 308 -0.86 33.35 -27.56
CA LEU A 308 -1.72 34.52 -27.34
C LEU A 308 -0.96 35.86 -27.49
N LEU A 309 0.33 35.91 -27.15
CA LEU A 309 1.16 37.13 -27.33
C LEU A 309 1.61 37.36 -28.78
N LYS A 310 1.66 36.32 -29.61
CA LYS A 310 1.98 36.47 -31.05
C LYS A 310 0.80 36.99 -31.86
N ASP A 311 -0.43 36.61 -31.52
CA ASP A 311 -1.64 37.08 -32.21
C ASP A 311 -2.01 38.54 -31.90
N CYS A 312 -1.44 39.14 -30.83
CA CYS A 312 -1.63 40.55 -30.49
C CYS A 312 -0.62 41.50 -31.17
N SER A 313 0.41 40.98 -31.84
CA SER A 313 1.46 41.81 -32.50
C SER A 313 1.27 42.00 -33.99
N GLU A 314 0.26 41.37 -34.61
CA GLU A 314 -0.01 41.50 -36.06
C GLU A 314 -1.20 42.43 -36.41
N THR A 315 -1.73 43.17 -35.43
CA THR A 315 -2.77 44.18 -35.65
C THR A 315 -2.26 45.55 -35.23
N ARG A 316 -1.28 46.07 -36.00
CA ARG A 316 -0.98 47.50 -36.12
C ARG A 316 -0.50 47.83 -37.54
#